data_31e056363ad44a5743000d36c9912470
#
_entry.id   31e056363ad44a5743000d36c9912470
#
_cell.length_a   1.000
_cell.length_b   1.000
_cell.length_c   1.000
_cell.angle_alpha   90.00
_cell.angle_beta   90.00
_cell.angle_gamma   90.00
#
_symmetry.space_group_name_H-M   'P 1'
#
loop_
_entity.id
_entity.type
_entity.pdbx_description
1 polymer ?
#
loop_
_entity_poly.entity_id
_entity_poly.type
_entity_poly.pdbx_seq_one_letter_code
_entity_poly.pdbx_strand_id
1 'polypeptide(L)'
;MIILDVRVSDIQPRPRAGQWIRSSIPLLTFVTLGLPAGALGVAWPYMRASFGAPLAGLGLVLATFTIAYFLASATSGPLTGRLGTSGLLVGGCTLSAVAWLGLALAPEWWIVIVVSFLAGAGSGLIDASVNAHISLNRGVRYMGWLHASWAVGAALGPPVVVVSLAGTSSWRAGFAAMGGAFLAVGLLVSARRQDWAEAAVPPAGNPSQKAPGRPAYRRAMVVLAGLFLVAAGLEATAGDWSYTQLTVGRALSAGLASWGATLFWAGLAAGRVALGVLGNRFPPIRLLDAGIGISVLATLMFWLAPPLVSALIALPLLGAAVSVIFPVLLSLTPGRVGTRMTAHAVGYGLAAGTIGGGGVPAGIGVVLQSVGLFTLGPLLSVLAMALALLHAISRGARRYAQLGQDRPGS
;
A
#
# COMPACT_ATOMS: atom_id res chain seq x y z
N MET A 1 -19.56 5.48 43.67
CA MET A 1 -18.16 5.92 43.82
C MET A 1 -17.28 4.72 43.49
N ILE A 2 -16.93 4.53 42.21
CA ILE A 2 -16.10 3.42 41.72
C ILE A 2 -14.68 3.98 41.65
N ILE A 3 -13.85 3.60 42.59
CA ILE A 3 -12.42 3.90 42.62
C ILE A 3 -11.78 3.00 41.58
N LEU A 4 -11.29 3.56 40.46
CA LEU A 4 -10.44 2.87 39.48
C LEU A 4 -9.09 2.64 40.12
N ASP A 5 -8.85 1.41 40.54
CA ASP A 5 -7.56 0.89 41.01
C ASP A 5 -6.59 0.77 39.80
N VAL A 6 -5.96 1.89 39.45
CA VAL A 6 -4.88 1.90 38.44
C VAL A 6 -3.64 1.35 39.08
N ARG A 7 -3.32 0.08 38.81
CA ARG A 7 -2.08 -0.53 39.27
C ARG A 7 -0.90 0.24 38.73
N VAL A 8 -0.03 0.73 39.62
CA VAL A 8 1.22 1.45 39.33
C VAL A 8 2.19 0.62 38.45
N SER A 9 1.93 -0.67 38.25
CA SER A 9 2.70 -1.58 37.40
C SER A 9 2.58 -1.30 35.89
N ASP A 10 1.61 -0.47 35.43
CA ASP A 10 1.37 -0.19 34.01
C ASP A 10 2.09 1.07 33.49
N ILE A 11 2.86 1.73 34.35
CA ILE A 11 3.73 2.84 33.95
C ILE A 11 5.01 2.23 33.34
N GLN A 12 4.98 1.99 32.03
CA GLN A 12 6.21 1.65 31.30
C GLN A 12 7.25 2.76 31.51
N PRO A 13 8.50 2.44 31.86
CA PRO A 13 9.54 3.44 32.06
C PRO A 13 9.71 4.27 30.80
N ARG A 14 9.83 5.60 30.95
CA ARG A 14 10.07 6.54 29.84
C ARG A 14 11.27 6.02 29.03
N PRO A 15 11.11 5.82 27.70
CA PRO A 15 12.20 5.31 26.88
C PRO A 15 13.41 6.26 26.94
N ARG A 16 14.60 5.72 27.13
CA ARG A 16 15.88 6.45 27.11
C ARG A 16 16.08 7.07 25.72
N ALA A 17 16.77 8.19 25.58
CA ALA A 17 16.98 8.91 24.31
C ALA A 17 17.44 8.00 23.16
N GLY A 18 18.32 7.02 23.41
CA GLY A 18 18.73 6.02 22.40
C GLY A 18 17.63 5.06 21.96
N GLN A 19 16.59 4.88 22.75
CA GLN A 19 15.46 4.00 22.45
C GLN A 19 14.45 4.65 21.48
N TRP A 20 14.34 5.99 21.51
CA TRP A 20 13.55 6.76 20.53
C TRP A 20 14.14 6.67 19.13
N ILE A 21 15.47 6.81 19.00
CA ILE A 21 16.16 6.69 17.71
C ILE A 21 15.99 5.27 17.13
N ARG A 22 16.16 4.23 17.94
CA ARG A 22 15.93 2.83 17.54
C ARG A 22 14.50 2.57 17.06
N SER A 23 13.53 3.28 17.63
CA SER A 23 12.12 3.14 17.25
C SER A 23 11.74 3.95 16.01
N SER A 24 12.52 4.97 15.63
CA SER A 24 12.20 5.83 14.48
C SER A 24 12.76 5.35 13.14
N ILE A 25 13.84 4.56 13.14
CA ILE A 25 14.48 4.10 11.88
C ILE A 25 13.50 3.30 10.99
N PRO A 26 12.75 2.30 11.47
CA PRO A 26 11.76 1.60 10.64
C PRO A 26 10.68 2.54 10.09
N LEU A 27 10.22 3.51 10.90
CA LEU A 27 9.21 4.48 10.47
C LEU A 27 9.76 5.39 9.36
N LEU A 28 11.00 5.88 9.52
CA LEU A 28 11.68 6.68 8.49
C LEU A 28 11.89 5.88 7.20
N THR A 29 12.28 4.61 7.31
CA THR A 29 12.42 3.71 6.16
C THR A 29 11.10 3.58 5.41
N PHE A 30 9.98 3.49 6.11
CA PHE A 30 8.65 3.40 5.48
C PHE A 30 8.17 4.74 4.91
N VAL A 31 8.49 5.88 5.54
CA VAL A 31 8.28 7.20 4.90
C VAL A 31 9.03 7.25 3.56
N THR A 32 10.30 6.86 3.56
CA THR A 32 11.12 6.87 2.32
C THR A 32 10.55 5.92 1.27
N LEU A 33 10.07 4.73 1.69
CA LEU A 33 9.44 3.75 0.81
C LEU A 33 8.13 4.26 0.19
N GLY A 34 7.39 5.11 0.89
CA GLY A 34 6.15 5.72 0.41
C GLY A 34 6.33 6.83 -0.61
N LEU A 35 7.45 7.59 -0.53
CA LEU A 35 7.68 8.77 -1.38
C LEU A 35 7.42 8.51 -2.88
N PRO A 36 8.02 7.48 -3.52
CA PRO A 36 7.83 7.24 -4.94
C PRO A 36 6.40 6.83 -5.30
N ALA A 37 5.68 6.16 -4.40
CA ALA A 37 4.32 5.72 -4.64
C ALA A 37 3.37 6.91 -4.90
N GLY A 38 3.50 7.98 -4.12
CA GLY A 38 2.72 9.20 -4.37
C GLY A 38 3.27 10.07 -5.50
N ALA A 39 4.58 10.03 -5.71
CA ALA A 39 5.25 10.89 -6.70
C ALA A 39 5.01 10.45 -8.14
N LEU A 40 4.96 9.15 -8.40
CA LEU A 40 5.00 8.59 -9.75
C LEU A 40 3.81 9.06 -10.60
N GLY A 41 2.59 9.04 -10.05
CA GLY A 41 1.39 9.49 -10.76
C GLY A 41 1.44 10.97 -11.15
N VAL A 42 2.00 11.84 -10.28
CA VAL A 42 2.16 13.27 -10.55
C VAL A 42 3.28 13.53 -11.56
N ALA A 43 4.37 12.77 -11.49
CA ALA A 43 5.51 12.90 -12.40
C ALA A 43 5.21 12.35 -13.80
N TRP A 44 4.27 11.41 -13.93
CA TRP A 44 4.04 10.66 -15.15
C TRP A 44 3.81 11.49 -16.42
N PRO A 45 2.96 12.54 -16.44
CA PRO A 45 2.80 13.36 -17.63
C PRO A 45 4.11 14.00 -18.11
N TYR A 46 4.97 14.41 -17.20
CA TYR A 46 6.27 15.03 -17.48
C TYR A 46 7.31 13.99 -17.94
N MET A 47 7.34 12.83 -17.29
CA MET A 47 8.19 11.70 -17.68
C MET A 47 7.83 11.24 -19.09
N ARG A 48 6.55 11.03 -19.33
CA ARG A 48 6.01 10.61 -20.62
C ARG A 48 6.42 11.59 -21.73
N ALA A 49 6.29 12.89 -21.49
CA ALA A 49 6.70 13.93 -22.46
C ALA A 49 8.21 13.90 -22.72
N SER A 50 9.02 13.71 -21.68
CA SER A 50 10.49 13.66 -21.79
C SER A 50 11.01 12.50 -22.65
N PHE A 51 10.29 11.35 -22.65
CA PHE A 51 10.68 10.14 -23.37
C PHE A 51 9.87 9.85 -24.61
N GLY A 52 8.87 10.66 -24.94
CA GLY A 52 7.90 10.33 -26.01
C GLY A 52 7.12 9.04 -25.76
N ALA A 53 6.98 8.64 -24.47
CA ALA A 53 6.37 7.37 -24.11
C ALA A 53 4.85 7.38 -24.28
N PRO A 54 4.22 6.22 -24.62
CA PRO A 54 2.76 6.10 -24.69
C PRO A 54 2.13 6.29 -23.31
N LEU A 55 0.84 6.67 -23.26
CA LEU A 55 0.12 6.85 -22.00
C LEU A 55 0.16 5.59 -21.13
N ALA A 56 -0.06 4.41 -21.75
CA ALA A 56 0.01 3.13 -21.07
C ALA A 56 1.42 2.74 -20.56
N GLY A 57 2.47 3.49 -20.91
CA GLY A 57 3.84 3.25 -20.44
C GLY A 57 3.95 3.23 -18.92
N LEU A 58 3.14 4.02 -18.19
CA LEU A 58 3.07 3.92 -16.73
C LEU A 58 2.68 2.50 -16.28
N GLY A 59 1.75 1.87 -16.99
CA GLY A 59 1.36 0.50 -16.69
C GLY A 59 2.52 -0.49 -16.79
N LEU A 60 3.43 -0.32 -17.77
CA LEU A 60 4.62 -1.14 -17.89
C LEU A 60 5.61 -0.93 -16.73
N VAL A 61 5.81 0.33 -16.30
CA VAL A 61 6.60 0.69 -15.12
C VAL A 61 6.05 0.01 -13.88
N LEU A 62 4.74 0.13 -13.63
CA LEU A 62 4.06 -0.46 -12.47
C LEU A 62 4.11 -1.99 -12.50
N ALA A 63 3.86 -2.63 -13.65
CA ALA A 63 3.91 -4.07 -13.80
C ALA A 63 5.32 -4.61 -13.52
N THR A 64 6.35 -3.98 -14.10
CA THR A 64 7.75 -4.36 -13.91
C THR A 64 8.18 -4.20 -12.46
N PHE A 65 7.83 -3.08 -11.83
CA PHE A 65 8.05 -2.85 -10.40
C PHE A 65 7.38 -3.93 -9.55
N THR A 66 6.11 -4.23 -9.82
CA THR A 66 5.32 -5.19 -9.04
C THR A 66 5.86 -6.62 -9.14
N ILE A 67 6.28 -7.05 -10.33
CA ILE A 67 6.90 -8.36 -10.54
C ILE A 67 8.18 -8.47 -9.70
N ALA A 68 9.05 -7.47 -9.78
CA ALA A 68 10.31 -7.47 -9.04
C ALA A 68 10.08 -7.39 -7.52
N TYR A 69 9.15 -6.56 -7.07
CA TYR A 69 8.73 -6.47 -5.66
C TYR A 69 8.24 -7.83 -5.13
N PHE A 70 7.38 -8.50 -5.88
CA PHE A 70 6.86 -9.82 -5.50
C PHE A 70 7.98 -10.86 -5.39
N LEU A 71 8.86 -10.94 -6.39
CA LEU A 71 9.99 -11.88 -6.41
C LEU A 71 10.96 -11.63 -5.23
N ALA A 72 11.29 -10.37 -4.97
CA ALA A 72 12.17 -9.98 -3.89
C ALA A 72 11.56 -10.28 -2.52
N SER A 73 10.28 -9.96 -2.32
CA SER A 73 9.55 -10.26 -1.09
C SER A 73 9.47 -11.77 -0.84
N ALA A 74 9.17 -12.57 -1.88
CA ALA A 74 9.06 -14.02 -1.78
C ALA A 74 10.41 -14.69 -1.43
N THR A 75 11.53 -14.10 -1.86
CA THR A 75 12.89 -14.61 -1.60
C THR A 75 13.54 -14.02 -0.35
N SER A 76 12.91 -13.05 0.29
CA SER A 76 13.47 -12.35 1.46
C SER A 76 13.74 -13.27 2.66
N GLY A 77 12.89 -14.27 2.92
CA GLY A 77 13.05 -15.21 4.03
C GLY A 77 14.39 -15.99 3.98
N PRO A 78 14.66 -16.76 2.92
CA PRO A 78 15.95 -17.43 2.74
C PRO A 78 17.15 -16.48 2.75
N LEU A 79 17.00 -15.28 2.18
CA LEU A 79 18.05 -14.27 2.16
C LEU A 79 18.32 -13.69 3.55
N THR A 80 17.29 -13.50 4.39
CA THR A 80 17.46 -13.07 5.79
C THR A 80 18.32 -14.05 6.57
N GLY A 81 18.16 -15.36 6.36
CA GLY A 81 18.98 -16.38 7.00
C GLY A 81 20.48 -16.32 6.63
N ARG A 82 20.83 -15.72 5.48
CA ARG A 82 22.22 -15.58 5.01
C ARG A 82 22.84 -14.22 5.32
N LEU A 83 22.08 -13.13 5.15
CA LEU A 83 22.56 -11.75 5.20
C LEU A 83 22.13 -11.02 6.48
N GLY A 84 21.22 -11.59 7.25
CA GLY A 84 20.55 -10.94 8.37
C GLY A 84 19.58 -9.84 7.92
N THR A 85 18.71 -9.39 8.82
CA THR A 85 17.73 -8.33 8.54
C THR A 85 18.41 -7.01 8.13
N SER A 86 19.48 -6.61 8.80
CA SER A 86 20.23 -5.38 8.46
C SER A 86 20.88 -5.46 7.09
N GLY A 87 21.42 -6.63 6.71
CA GLY A 87 22.02 -6.84 5.39
C GLY A 87 20.99 -6.68 4.27
N LEU A 88 19.81 -7.27 4.43
CA LEU A 88 18.71 -7.11 3.48
C LEU A 88 18.23 -5.66 3.37
N LEU A 89 18.08 -4.96 4.49
CA LEU A 89 17.66 -3.57 4.50
C LEU A 89 18.67 -2.67 3.80
N VAL A 90 19.95 -2.82 4.10
CA VAL A 90 21.03 -2.05 3.42
C VAL A 90 21.02 -2.37 1.93
N GLY A 91 20.94 -3.64 1.55
CA GLY A 91 20.85 -4.06 0.14
C GLY A 91 19.62 -3.49 -0.56
N GLY A 92 18.44 -3.57 0.07
CA GLY A 92 17.19 -2.99 -0.45
C GLY A 92 17.25 -1.47 -0.61
N CYS A 93 17.77 -0.75 0.40
CA CYS A 93 17.96 0.69 0.32
C CYS A 93 18.97 1.09 -0.78
N THR A 94 20.06 0.35 -0.92
CA THR A 94 21.05 0.58 -1.98
C THR A 94 20.44 0.35 -3.36
N LEU A 95 19.70 -0.75 -3.55
CA LEU A 95 19.01 -1.05 -4.80
C LEU A 95 18.00 0.05 -5.16
N SER A 96 17.20 0.48 -4.19
CA SER A 96 16.24 1.57 -4.36
C SER A 96 16.93 2.90 -4.66
N ALA A 97 18.03 3.22 -3.97
CA ALA A 97 18.81 4.42 -4.24
C ALA A 97 19.36 4.42 -5.67
N VAL A 98 20.01 3.33 -6.10
CA VAL A 98 20.52 3.16 -7.46
C VAL A 98 19.38 3.28 -8.48
N ALA A 99 18.21 2.68 -8.20
CA ALA A 99 17.08 2.74 -9.10
C ALA A 99 16.53 4.18 -9.26
N TRP A 100 16.29 4.90 -8.18
CA TRP A 100 15.72 6.25 -8.25
C TRP A 100 16.73 7.29 -8.76
N LEU A 101 18.02 7.16 -8.44
CA LEU A 101 19.08 7.95 -9.05
C LEU A 101 19.22 7.59 -10.54
N GLY A 102 19.17 6.31 -10.88
CA GLY A 102 19.19 5.83 -12.27
C GLY A 102 18.01 6.37 -13.07
N LEU A 103 16.81 6.43 -12.48
CA LEU A 103 15.64 7.04 -13.11
C LEU A 103 15.87 8.55 -13.37
N ALA A 104 16.43 9.27 -12.40
CA ALA A 104 16.74 10.69 -12.55
C ALA A 104 17.75 10.96 -13.67
N LEU A 105 18.64 10.02 -13.93
CA LEU A 105 19.69 10.12 -14.95
C LEU A 105 19.34 9.42 -16.27
N ALA A 106 18.21 8.71 -16.34
CA ALA A 106 17.84 7.91 -17.51
C ALA A 106 17.73 8.76 -18.79
N PRO A 107 18.56 8.50 -19.83
CA PRO A 107 18.45 9.17 -21.11
C PRO A 107 17.37 8.56 -22.00
N GLU A 108 17.09 7.26 -21.85
CA GLU A 108 16.24 6.47 -22.72
C GLU A 108 15.11 5.77 -21.96
N TRP A 109 13.98 5.58 -22.64
CA TRP A 109 12.80 4.95 -22.06
C TRP A 109 13.03 3.52 -21.53
N TRP A 110 13.79 2.71 -22.22
CA TRP A 110 14.07 1.33 -21.79
C TRP A 110 14.80 1.26 -20.45
N ILE A 111 15.63 2.28 -20.13
CA ILE A 111 16.32 2.37 -18.84
C ILE A 111 15.29 2.57 -17.71
N VAL A 112 14.23 3.34 -17.97
CA VAL A 112 13.13 3.51 -17.00
C VAL A 112 12.55 2.16 -16.60
N ILE A 113 12.38 1.24 -17.54
CA ILE A 113 11.86 -0.11 -17.26
C ILE A 113 12.85 -0.92 -16.40
N VAL A 114 14.15 -0.89 -16.75
CA VAL A 114 15.18 -1.60 -15.98
C VAL A 114 15.28 -1.07 -14.55
N VAL A 115 15.32 0.25 -14.37
CA VAL A 115 15.42 0.84 -13.02
C VAL A 115 14.13 0.65 -12.22
N SER A 116 12.96 0.54 -12.87
CA SER A 116 11.70 0.19 -12.22
C SER A 116 11.73 -1.23 -11.64
N PHE A 117 12.38 -2.17 -12.34
CA PHE A 117 12.61 -3.51 -11.81
C PHE A 117 13.51 -3.46 -10.56
N LEU A 118 14.61 -2.70 -10.60
CA LEU A 118 15.50 -2.54 -9.45
C LEU A 118 14.79 -1.85 -8.28
N ALA A 119 13.97 -0.83 -8.54
CA ALA A 119 13.17 -0.14 -7.53
C ALA A 119 12.18 -1.10 -6.86
N GLY A 120 11.49 -1.92 -7.65
CA GLY A 120 10.59 -2.95 -7.14
C GLY A 120 11.30 -3.97 -6.26
N ALA A 121 12.43 -4.49 -6.73
CA ALA A 121 13.23 -5.46 -5.96
C ALA A 121 13.73 -4.85 -4.64
N GLY A 122 14.29 -3.63 -4.67
CA GLY A 122 14.73 -2.93 -3.46
C GLY A 122 13.60 -2.70 -2.47
N SER A 123 12.45 -2.21 -2.97
CA SER A 123 11.26 -1.97 -2.15
C SER A 123 10.71 -3.27 -1.53
N GLY A 124 10.68 -4.37 -2.28
CA GLY A 124 10.22 -5.66 -1.78
C GLY A 124 11.13 -6.22 -0.67
N LEU A 125 12.45 -6.08 -0.79
CA LEU A 125 13.39 -6.46 0.27
C LEU A 125 13.20 -5.62 1.53
N ILE A 126 13.06 -4.29 1.40
CA ILE A 126 12.85 -3.38 2.52
C ILE A 126 11.53 -3.73 3.23
N ASP A 127 10.44 -3.80 2.49
CA ASP A 127 9.11 -4.02 3.05
C ASP A 127 9.03 -5.37 3.80
N ALA A 128 9.46 -6.46 3.16
CA ALA A 128 9.45 -7.77 3.77
C ALA A 128 10.32 -7.84 5.03
N SER A 129 11.53 -7.26 5.00
CA SER A 129 12.47 -7.30 6.12
C SER A 129 11.98 -6.49 7.32
N VAL A 130 11.48 -5.26 7.09
CA VAL A 130 10.97 -4.41 8.17
C VAL A 130 9.70 -5.01 8.77
N ASN A 131 8.76 -5.46 7.95
CA ASN A 131 7.52 -6.09 8.44
C ASN A 131 7.82 -7.35 9.26
N ALA A 132 8.74 -8.21 8.82
CA ALA A 132 9.16 -9.39 9.57
C ALA A 132 9.78 -9.00 10.92
N HIS A 133 10.74 -8.08 10.92
CA HIS A 133 11.39 -7.61 12.14
C HIS A 133 10.40 -7.00 13.14
N ILE A 134 9.48 -6.15 12.68
CA ILE A 134 8.49 -5.50 13.53
C ILE A 134 7.45 -6.50 14.06
N SER A 135 7.01 -7.45 13.23
CA SER A 135 6.04 -8.47 13.66
C SER A 135 6.58 -9.36 14.79
N LEU A 136 7.88 -9.62 14.80
CA LEU A 136 8.55 -10.45 15.80
C LEU A 136 8.92 -9.68 17.08
N ASN A 137 9.27 -8.39 16.96
CA ASN A 137 9.88 -7.63 18.05
C ASN A 137 8.99 -6.52 18.62
N ARG A 138 7.91 -6.15 17.95
CA ARG A 138 7.02 -5.02 18.31
C ARG A 138 5.56 -5.44 18.17
N GLY A 139 4.69 -4.87 18.94
CA GLY A 139 3.26 -5.21 18.90
C GLY A 139 2.51 -4.64 17.67
N VAL A 140 1.27 -5.06 17.50
CA VAL A 140 0.34 -4.65 16.42
C VAL A 140 0.22 -3.13 16.29
N ARG A 141 0.28 -2.40 17.40
CA ARG A 141 0.22 -0.93 17.42
C ARG A 141 1.38 -0.30 16.63
N TYR A 142 2.59 -0.83 16.77
CA TYR A 142 3.75 -0.32 16.04
C TYR A 142 3.64 -0.63 14.54
N MET A 143 3.10 -1.79 14.16
CA MET A 143 2.79 -2.13 12.79
C MET A 143 1.83 -1.11 12.15
N GLY A 144 0.82 -0.67 12.90
CA GLY A 144 -0.08 0.41 12.46
C GLY A 144 0.66 1.71 12.18
N TRP A 145 1.56 2.14 13.06
CA TRP A 145 2.40 3.32 12.85
C TRP A 145 3.35 3.17 11.65
N LEU A 146 3.88 1.97 11.44
CA LEU A 146 4.74 1.66 10.28
C LEU A 146 4.01 1.93 8.97
N HIS A 147 2.81 1.38 8.80
CA HIS A 147 2.01 1.59 7.59
C HIS A 147 1.45 3.01 7.45
N ALA A 148 1.19 3.70 8.57
CA ALA A 148 0.86 5.13 8.56
C ALA A 148 2.05 5.97 8.07
N SER A 149 3.28 5.61 8.45
CA SER A 149 4.50 6.28 7.98
C SER A 149 4.69 6.13 6.47
N TRP A 150 4.39 4.96 5.90
CA TRP A 150 4.36 4.78 4.45
C TRP A 150 3.38 5.73 3.77
N ALA A 151 2.17 5.85 4.30
CA ALA A 151 1.15 6.73 3.74
C ALA A 151 1.53 8.22 3.86
N VAL A 152 2.23 8.62 4.95
CA VAL A 152 2.83 9.95 5.07
C VAL A 152 3.86 10.18 3.97
N GLY A 153 4.74 9.20 3.72
CA GLY A 153 5.69 9.27 2.61
C GLY A 153 5.00 9.44 1.26
N ALA A 154 3.94 8.67 1.00
CA ALA A 154 3.15 8.80 -0.22
C ALA A 154 2.48 10.18 -0.34
N ALA A 155 1.99 10.75 0.76
CA ALA A 155 1.45 12.12 0.76
C ALA A 155 2.52 13.21 0.48
N LEU A 156 3.77 12.96 0.86
CA LEU A 156 4.90 13.87 0.58
C LEU A 156 5.42 13.74 -0.86
N GLY A 157 5.15 12.63 -1.55
CA GLY A 157 5.59 12.39 -2.92
C GLY A 157 5.20 13.48 -3.92
N PRO A 158 3.90 13.83 -4.07
CA PRO A 158 3.44 14.88 -4.97
C PRO A 158 4.11 16.25 -4.72
N PRO A 159 4.20 16.77 -3.47
CA PRO A 159 4.94 18.01 -3.19
C PRO A 159 6.40 17.98 -3.63
N VAL A 160 7.11 16.86 -3.43
CA VAL A 160 8.51 16.74 -3.86
C VAL A 160 8.64 16.92 -5.38
N VAL A 161 7.75 16.33 -6.16
CA VAL A 161 7.74 16.51 -7.63
C VAL A 161 7.42 17.96 -8.01
N VAL A 162 6.42 18.56 -7.37
CA VAL A 162 5.99 19.95 -7.68
C VAL A 162 7.11 20.94 -7.34
N VAL A 163 7.76 20.82 -6.19
CA VAL A 163 8.92 21.66 -5.80
C VAL A 163 10.07 21.45 -6.78
N SER A 164 10.32 20.22 -7.20
CA SER A 164 11.34 19.92 -8.21
C SER A 164 11.05 20.62 -9.55
N LEU A 165 9.82 20.53 -10.04
CA LEU A 165 9.40 21.20 -11.27
C LEU A 165 9.48 22.74 -11.16
N ALA A 166 9.07 23.31 -10.04
CA ALA A 166 9.12 24.75 -9.80
C ALA A 166 10.57 25.29 -9.70
N GLY A 167 11.46 24.53 -9.04
CA GLY A 167 12.85 24.99 -8.80
C GLY A 167 13.82 24.67 -9.93
N THR A 168 13.62 23.57 -10.66
CA THR A 168 14.57 23.09 -11.68
C THR A 168 13.94 22.88 -13.06
N SER A 169 12.65 23.10 -13.22
CA SER A 169 11.85 22.77 -14.42
C SER A 169 11.97 21.27 -14.80
N SER A 170 12.33 20.40 -13.86
CA SER A 170 12.60 18.99 -14.12
C SER A 170 12.03 18.10 -13.01
N TRP A 171 11.27 17.07 -13.40
CA TRP A 171 10.82 16.00 -12.51
C TRP A 171 12.00 15.15 -11.96
N ARG A 172 13.13 15.13 -12.68
CA ARG A 172 14.31 14.30 -12.38
C ARG A 172 14.93 14.64 -11.03
N ALA A 173 14.95 15.93 -10.65
CA ALA A 173 15.51 16.36 -9.36
C ALA A 173 14.72 15.79 -8.17
N GLY A 174 13.39 15.64 -8.29
CA GLY A 174 12.56 15.00 -7.28
C GLY A 174 12.95 13.55 -7.05
N PHE A 175 13.14 12.77 -8.12
CA PHE A 175 13.60 11.38 -8.00
C PHE A 175 15.05 11.24 -7.54
N ALA A 176 15.91 12.17 -7.92
CA ALA A 176 17.28 12.24 -7.38
C ALA A 176 17.27 12.47 -5.85
N ALA A 177 16.43 13.38 -5.36
CA ALA A 177 16.24 13.60 -3.92
C ALA A 177 15.72 12.34 -3.21
N MET A 178 14.76 11.61 -3.81
CA MET A 178 14.26 10.33 -3.28
C MET A 178 15.37 9.28 -3.24
N GLY A 179 16.16 9.15 -4.30
CA GLY A 179 17.33 8.26 -4.33
C GLY A 179 18.34 8.59 -3.23
N GLY A 180 18.60 9.88 -3.01
CA GLY A 180 19.43 10.38 -1.91
C GLY A 180 18.86 10.03 -0.53
N ALA A 181 17.52 10.11 -0.36
CA ALA A 181 16.85 9.70 0.88
C ALA A 181 17.02 8.20 1.15
N PHE A 182 16.86 7.34 0.14
CA PHE A 182 17.11 5.89 0.29
C PHE A 182 18.58 5.61 0.64
N LEU A 183 19.53 6.33 0.03
CA LEU A 183 20.93 6.20 0.37
C LEU A 183 21.21 6.61 1.82
N ALA A 184 20.66 7.75 2.26
CA ALA A 184 20.82 8.24 3.64
C ALA A 184 20.23 7.23 4.66
N VAL A 185 19.05 6.68 4.38
CA VAL A 185 18.42 5.63 5.23
C VAL A 185 19.27 4.37 5.23
N GLY A 186 19.79 3.93 4.08
CA GLY A 186 20.67 2.77 3.98
C GLY A 186 21.95 2.94 4.80
N LEU A 187 22.59 4.12 4.75
CA LEU A 187 23.75 4.47 5.58
C LEU A 187 23.40 4.48 7.07
N LEU A 188 22.23 5.03 7.45
CA LEU A 188 21.77 5.04 8.83
C LEU A 188 21.53 3.60 9.36
N VAL A 189 20.88 2.73 8.58
CA VAL A 189 20.70 1.31 8.90
C VAL A 189 22.05 0.61 9.03
N SER A 190 23.00 0.90 8.13
CA SER A 190 24.34 0.33 8.16
C SER A 190 25.10 0.74 9.42
N ALA A 191 25.03 2.03 9.79
CA ALA A 191 25.67 2.54 11.00
C ALA A 191 25.04 1.99 12.30
N ARG A 192 23.81 1.52 12.22
CA ARG A 192 23.02 1.00 13.35
C ARG A 192 22.71 -0.49 13.22
N ARG A 193 23.56 -1.27 12.57
CA ARG A 193 23.37 -2.73 12.35
C ARG A 193 23.02 -3.50 13.60
N GLN A 194 23.60 -3.11 14.75
CA GLN A 194 23.36 -3.77 16.03
C GLN A 194 21.89 -3.66 16.50
N ASP A 195 21.17 -2.61 16.08
CA ASP A 195 19.77 -2.40 16.46
C ASP A 195 18.81 -3.38 15.74
N TRP A 196 19.30 -4.06 14.71
CA TRP A 196 18.59 -5.07 13.90
C TRP A 196 19.05 -6.50 14.21
N ALA A 197 19.91 -6.69 15.24
CA ALA A 197 20.31 -8.00 15.69
C ALA A 197 19.09 -8.75 16.27
N GLU A 198 18.89 -9.98 15.83
CA GLU A 198 17.61 -10.68 15.87
C GLU A 198 17.34 -11.46 17.15
N ALA A 199 16.02 -11.49 17.51
CA ALA A 199 15.45 -12.74 17.96
C ALA A 199 15.35 -13.70 16.76
N ALA A 200 15.85 -14.92 16.87
CA ALA A 200 15.84 -15.92 15.81
C ALA A 200 14.44 -16.05 15.20
N VAL A 201 14.34 -15.95 13.87
CA VAL A 201 13.09 -16.19 13.15
C VAL A 201 12.63 -17.61 13.47
N PRO A 202 11.46 -17.83 14.08
CA PRO A 202 10.92 -19.16 14.21
C PRO A 202 10.83 -19.78 12.82
N PRO A 203 11.23 -21.04 12.62
CA PRO A 203 11.12 -21.70 11.33
C PRO A 203 9.66 -21.58 10.84
N ALA A 204 9.49 -21.22 9.58
CA ALA A 204 8.17 -21.12 8.95
C ALA A 204 7.38 -22.39 9.28
N GLY A 205 6.21 -22.21 9.91
CA GLY A 205 5.38 -23.32 10.39
C GLY A 205 5.20 -24.35 9.27
N ASN A 206 5.35 -25.60 9.65
CA ASN A 206 5.43 -26.79 8.82
C ASN A 206 4.44 -26.76 7.64
N PRO A 207 4.90 -26.77 6.37
CA PRO A 207 4.03 -26.70 5.19
C PRO A 207 3.11 -27.93 5.01
N SER A 208 3.30 -28.97 5.84
CA SER A 208 2.71 -30.30 5.67
C SER A 208 1.23 -30.43 6.09
N GLN A 209 0.56 -29.39 6.55
CA GLN A 209 -0.84 -29.52 6.90
C GLN A 209 -1.73 -29.26 5.66
N LYS A 210 -2.10 -30.34 4.94
CA LYS A 210 -3.05 -30.31 3.85
C LYS A 210 -4.34 -29.56 4.27
N ALA A 211 -4.72 -28.55 3.50
CA ALA A 211 -5.98 -27.84 3.68
C ALA A 211 -7.17 -28.80 3.56
N PRO A 212 -8.21 -28.66 4.38
CA PRO A 212 -9.43 -29.45 4.19
C PRO A 212 -10.04 -29.08 2.83
N GLY A 213 -10.19 -30.07 1.94
CA GLY A 213 -10.71 -29.92 0.58
C GLY A 213 -12.21 -29.67 0.49
N ARG A 214 -12.77 -28.73 1.27
CA ARG A 214 -14.20 -28.41 1.24
C ARG A 214 -14.48 -27.31 0.20
N PRO A 215 -15.47 -27.48 -0.71
CA PRO A 215 -15.86 -26.48 -1.72
C PRO A 215 -16.14 -25.08 -1.13
N ALA A 216 -16.76 -25.02 0.05
CA ALA A 216 -17.06 -23.79 0.77
C ALA A 216 -15.79 -23.00 1.15
N TYR A 217 -14.73 -23.70 1.58
CA TYR A 217 -13.46 -23.10 1.89
C TYR A 217 -12.80 -22.47 0.64
N ARG A 218 -12.77 -23.22 -0.48
CA ARG A 218 -12.21 -22.73 -1.75
C ARG A 218 -12.92 -21.44 -2.22
N ARG A 219 -14.26 -21.40 -2.11
CA ARG A 219 -15.05 -20.20 -2.42
C ARG A 219 -14.68 -19.02 -1.51
N ALA A 220 -14.56 -19.25 -0.22
CA ALA A 220 -14.16 -18.20 0.74
C ALA A 220 -12.77 -17.63 0.42
N MET A 221 -11.82 -18.47 0.03
CA MET A 221 -10.48 -18.07 -0.36
C MET A 221 -10.47 -17.22 -1.63
N VAL A 222 -11.21 -17.64 -2.66
CA VAL A 222 -11.33 -16.89 -3.92
C VAL A 222 -11.96 -15.51 -3.69
N VAL A 223 -13.05 -15.44 -2.92
CA VAL A 223 -13.71 -14.18 -2.61
C VAL A 223 -12.80 -13.26 -1.79
N LEU A 224 -12.07 -13.83 -0.82
CA LEU A 224 -11.12 -13.06 -0.01
C LEU A 224 -9.97 -12.52 -0.86
N ALA A 225 -9.37 -13.35 -1.71
CA ALA A 225 -8.32 -12.91 -2.64
C ALA A 225 -8.85 -11.83 -3.59
N GLY A 226 -10.06 -11.97 -4.12
CA GLY A 226 -10.72 -10.96 -4.94
C GLY A 226 -10.92 -9.63 -4.21
N LEU A 227 -11.30 -9.66 -2.92
CA LEU A 227 -11.45 -8.46 -2.09
C LEU A 227 -10.11 -7.72 -1.94
N PHE A 228 -9.00 -8.45 -1.67
CA PHE A 228 -7.67 -7.84 -1.56
C PHE A 228 -7.19 -7.27 -2.89
N LEU A 229 -7.38 -8.03 -3.99
CA LEU A 229 -6.99 -7.60 -5.34
C LEU A 229 -7.70 -6.31 -5.74
N VAL A 230 -9.03 -6.27 -5.60
CA VAL A 230 -9.84 -5.12 -6.02
C VAL A 230 -9.61 -3.92 -5.10
N ALA A 231 -9.45 -4.13 -3.79
CA ALA A 231 -9.17 -3.04 -2.84
C ALA A 231 -7.83 -2.36 -3.14
N ALA A 232 -6.75 -3.16 -3.31
CA ALA A 232 -5.43 -2.63 -3.65
C ALA A 232 -5.41 -2.01 -5.06
N GLY A 233 -6.13 -2.62 -6.01
CA GLY A 233 -6.29 -2.10 -7.36
C GLY A 233 -7.00 -0.75 -7.40
N LEU A 234 -8.06 -0.56 -6.61
CA LEU A 234 -8.77 0.71 -6.47
C LEU A 234 -7.87 1.80 -5.88
N GLU A 235 -7.17 1.48 -4.77
CA GLU A 235 -6.24 2.41 -4.10
C GLU A 235 -5.14 2.86 -5.06
N ALA A 236 -4.44 1.92 -5.69
CA ALA A 236 -3.32 2.23 -6.58
C ALA A 236 -3.78 2.96 -7.86
N THR A 237 -4.89 2.53 -8.48
CA THR A 237 -5.41 3.21 -9.67
C THR A 237 -5.78 4.67 -9.40
N ALA A 238 -6.40 4.95 -8.26
CA ALA A 238 -6.71 6.31 -7.86
C ALA A 238 -5.44 7.14 -7.63
N GLY A 239 -4.42 6.57 -6.97
CA GLY A 239 -3.14 7.25 -6.73
C GLY A 239 -2.36 7.55 -8.00
N ASP A 240 -2.29 6.59 -8.92
CA ASP A 240 -1.42 6.68 -10.11
C ASP A 240 -2.03 7.49 -11.25
N TRP A 241 -3.34 7.45 -11.44
CA TRP A 241 -3.98 8.01 -12.64
C TRP A 241 -4.78 9.29 -12.41
N SER A 242 -5.17 9.63 -11.16
CA SER A 242 -6.04 10.79 -10.88
C SER A 242 -5.40 12.11 -11.31
N TYR A 243 -4.10 12.30 -11.07
CA TYR A 243 -3.42 13.52 -11.48
C TYR A 243 -3.44 13.72 -12.99
N THR A 244 -3.08 12.67 -13.74
CA THR A 244 -3.10 12.72 -15.21
C THR A 244 -4.51 13.01 -15.75
N GLN A 245 -5.53 12.38 -15.20
CA GLN A 245 -6.90 12.60 -15.61
C GLN A 245 -7.38 14.01 -15.28
N LEU A 246 -7.04 14.55 -14.11
CA LEU A 246 -7.43 15.91 -13.72
C LEU A 246 -6.73 16.97 -14.56
N THR A 247 -5.43 16.81 -14.85
CA THR A 247 -4.66 17.78 -15.63
C THR A 247 -4.92 17.66 -17.11
N VAL A 248 -4.69 16.48 -17.70
CA VAL A 248 -4.77 16.26 -19.15
C VAL A 248 -6.21 16.02 -19.59
N GLY A 249 -6.98 15.25 -18.83
CA GLY A 249 -8.35 14.89 -19.19
C GLY A 249 -9.41 15.94 -18.86
N ARG A 250 -9.21 16.75 -17.80
CA ARG A 250 -10.18 17.74 -17.32
C ARG A 250 -9.63 19.17 -17.23
N ALA A 251 -8.42 19.42 -17.76
CA ALA A 251 -7.77 20.73 -17.83
C ALA A 251 -7.68 21.49 -16.48
N LEU A 252 -7.64 20.78 -15.36
CA LEU A 252 -7.40 21.38 -14.05
C LEU A 252 -5.94 21.81 -13.96
N SER A 253 -5.66 22.96 -13.32
CA SER A 253 -4.28 23.42 -13.14
C SER A 253 -3.43 22.37 -12.42
N ALA A 254 -2.15 22.25 -12.79
CA ALA A 254 -1.22 21.30 -12.21
C ALA A 254 -1.11 21.42 -10.69
N GLY A 255 -1.15 22.66 -10.17
CA GLY A 255 -1.13 22.89 -8.71
C GLY A 255 -2.34 22.30 -8.00
N LEU A 256 -3.56 22.54 -8.48
CA LEU A 256 -4.78 22.02 -7.88
C LEU A 256 -4.87 20.48 -8.01
N ALA A 257 -4.48 19.93 -9.15
CA ALA A 257 -4.43 18.50 -9.35
C ALA A 257 -3.40 17.81 -8.43
N SER A 258 -2.25 18.46 -8.20
CA SER A 258 -1.24 17.98 -7.25
C SER A 258 -1.74 17.99 -5.80
N TRP A 259 -2.48 19.04 -5.41
CA TRP A 259 -3.16 19.04 -4.11
C TRP A 259 -4.14 17.88 -3.99
N GLY A 260 -4.91 17.59 -5.05
CA GLY A 260 -5.80 16.43 -5.09
C GLY A 260 -5.06 15.12 -4.82
N ALA A 261 -3.94 14.88 -5.51
CA ALA A 261 -3.09 13.70 -5.29
C ALA A 261 -2.51 13.65 -3.87
N THR A 262 -2.00 14.79 -3.37
CA THR A 262 -1.49 14.91 -1.99
C THR A 262 -2.58 14.57 -0.97
N LEU A 263 -3.77 15.14 -1.14
CA LEU A 263 -4.90 14.97 -0.23
C LEU A 263 -5.47 13.54 -0.26
N PHE A 264 -5.39 12.83 -1.41
CA PHE A 264 -5.71 11.41 -1.48
C PHE A 264 -4.84 10.59 -0.51
N TRP A 265 -3.53 10.75 -0.60
CA TRP A 265 -2.58 10.04 0.26
C TRP A 265 -2.63 10.51 1.72
N ALA A 266 -2.86 11.80 1.96
CA ALA A 266 -3.09 12.36 3.30
C ALA A 266 -4.37 11.80 3.93
N GLY A 267 -5.45 11.69 3.16
CA GLY A 267 -6.68 11.03 3.58
C GLY A 267 -6.47 9.57 3.96
N LEU A 268 -5.67 8.85 3.15
CA LEU A 268 -5.28 7.47 3.42
C LEU A 268 -4.46 7.37 4.73
N ALA A 269 -3.50 8.26 4.93
CA ALA A 269 -2.72 8.31 6.17
C ALA A 269 -3.61 8.62 7.39
N ALA A 270 -4.48 9.63 7.28
CA ALA A 270 -5.40 10.02 8.34
C ALA A 270 -6.37 8.89 8.71
N GLY A 271 -6.91 8.19 7.72
CA GLY A 271 -7.79 7.06 7.93
C GLY A 271 -7.10 5.87 8.62
N ARG A 272 -5.83 5.59 8.29
CA ARG A 272 -5.01 4.56 8.98
C ARG A 272 -4.72 4.95 10.44
N VAL A 273 -4.40 6.21 10.69
CA VAL A 273 -4.23 6.73 12.06
C VAL A 273 -5.54 6.65 12.83
N ALA A 274 -6.64 7.10 12.24
CA ALA A 274 -7.97 7.02 12.86
C ALA A 274 -8.36 5.57 13.18
N LEU A 275 -8.09 4.62 12.28
CA LEU A 275 -8.30 3.20 12.53
C LEU A 275 -7.47 2.70 13.73
N GLY A 276 -6.21 3.11 13.84
CA GLY A 276 -5.33 2.75 14.97
C GLY A 276 -5.81 3.31 16.32
N VAL A 277 -6.42 4.50 16.32
CA VAL A 277 -6.89 5.15 17.55
C VAL A 277 -8.33 4.74 17.90
N LEU A 278 -9.21 4.66 16.93
CA LEU A 278 -10.66 4.50 17.10
C LEU A 278 -11.18 3.11 16.72
N GLY A 279 -10.37 2.29 16.05
CA GLY A 279 -10.80 1.02 15.47
C GLY A 279 -11.43 0.05 16.47
N ASN A 280 -10.95 0.06 17.71
CA ASN A 280 -11.50 -0.79 18.78
C ASN A 280 -12.89 -0.35 19.28
N ARG A 281 -13.34 0.88 18.93
CA ARG A 281 -14.67 1.40 19.34
C ARG A 281 -15.80 0.91 18.44
N PHE A 282 -15.48 0.39 17.26
CA PHE A 282 -16.46 -0.02 16.27
C PHE A 282 -16.24 -1.48 15.83
N PRO A 283 -17.34 -2.24 15.60
CA PRO A 283 -17.21 -3.58 15.04
C PRO A 283 -16.46 -3.53 13.68
N PRO A 284 -15.44 -4.38 13.46
CA PRO A 284 -14.66 -4.36 12.21
C PRO A 284 -15.51 -4.46 10.95
N ILE A 285 -16.61 -5.21 10.99
CA ILE A 285 -17.51 -5.34 9.86
C ILE A 285 -18.20 -4.02 9.48
N ARG A 286 -18.54 -3.18 10.46
CA ARG A 286 -19.15 -1.85 10.19
C ARG A 286 -18.14 -0.89 9.60
N LEU A 287 -16.87 -0.96 10.04
CA LEU A 287 -15.79 -0.18 9.45
C LEU A 287 -15.56 -0.56 7.99
N LEU A 288 -15.63 -1.86 7.69
CA LEU A 288 -15.51 -2.35 6.31
C LEU A 288 -16.72 -1.91 5.45
N ASP A 289 -17.93 -2.04 5.98
CA ASP A 289 -19.16 -1.59 5.31
C ASP A 289 -19.09 -0.09 4.98
N ALA A 290 -18.70 0.74 5.96
CA ALA A 290 -18.55 2.18 5.80
C ALA A 290 -17.44 2.53 4.80
N GLY A 291 -16.25 1.91 4.91
CA GLY A 291 -15.14 2.14 3.98
C GLY A 291 -15.52 1.82 2.54
N ILE A 292 -16.18 0.69 2.29
CA ILE A 292 -16.65 0.32 0.95
C ILE A 292 -17.75 1.27 0.46
N GLY A 293 -18.74 1.58 1.29
CA GLY A 293 -19.83 2.49 0.90
C GLY A 293 -19.35 3.89 0.58
N ILE A 294 -18.43 4.43 1.39
CA ILE A 294 -17.81 5.75 1.14
C ILE A 294 -16.92 5.69 -0.11
N SER A 295 -16.23 4.58 -0.38
CA SER A 295 -15.44 4.43 -1.61
C SER A 295 -16.33 4.48 -2.86
N VAL A 296 -17.49 3.85 -2.84
CA VAL A 296 -18.47 3.95 -3.95
C VAL A 296 -18.93 5.40 -4.14
N LEU A 297 -19.30 6.07 -3.05
CA LEU A 297 -19.73 7.48 -3.11
C LEU A 297 -18.61 8.38 -3.64
N ALA A 298 -17.39 8.21 -3.12
CA ALA A 298 -16.24 9.03 -3.50
C ALA A 298 -15.84 8.83 -4.98
N THR A 299 -15.90 7.59 -5.49
CA THR A 299 -15.61 7.33 -6.92
C THR A 299 -16.68 7.88 -7.84
N LEU A 300 -17.94 7.80 -7.47
CA LEU A 300 -19.04 8.46 -8.21
C LEU A 300 -18.89 9.97 -8.19
N MET A 301 -18.54 10.55 -7.03
CA MET A 301 -18.24 11.98 -6.91
C MET A 301 -17.03 12.37 -7.78
N PHE A 302 -15.96 11.58 -7.78
CA PHE A 302 -14.80 11.81 -8.63
C PHE A 302 -15.17 11.81 -10.12
N TRP A 303 -16.06 10.92 -10.52
CA TRP A 303 -16.52 10.82 -11.92
C TRP A 303 -17.42 11.97 -12.33
N LEU A 304 -18.45 12.28 -11.52
CA LEU A 304 -19.60 13.12 -11.94
C LEU A 304 -19.45 14.59 -11.52
N ALA A 305 -18.63 14.89 -10.51
CA ALA A 305 -18.47 16.24 -10.00
C ALA A 305 -17.50 17.10 -10.85
N PRO A 306 -17.55 18.42 -10.71
CA PRO A 306 -16.56 19.33 -11.32
C PRO A 306 -15.13 18.97 -10.89
N PRO A 307 -14.11 19.26 -11.74
CA PRO A 307 -12.72 18.86 -11.48
C PRO A 307 -12.17 19.30 -10.13
N LEU A 308 -12.52 20.49 -9.66
CA LEU A 308 -12.10 21.01 -8.37
C LEU A 308 -12.65 20.19 -7.19
N VAL A 309 -13.93 19.82 -7.25
CA VAL A 309 -14.60 18.97 -6.24
C VAL A 309 -14.01 17.56 -6.28
N SER A 310 -13.75 17.03 -7.48
CA SER A 310 -13.09 15.74 -7.67
C SER A 310 -11.72 15.72 -7.01
N ALA A 311 -10.92 16.78 -7.19
CA ALA A 311 -9.58 16.88 -6.62
C ALA A 311 -9.58 17.08 -5.09
N LEU A 312 -10.37 18.05 -4.59
CA LEU A 312 -10.24 18.52 -3.21
C LEU A 312 -11.19 17.85 -2.22
N ILE A 313 -12.23 17.16 -2.69
CA ILE A 313 -13.21 16.48 -1.84
C ILE A 313 -13.26 14.97 -2.13
N ALA A 314 -13.47 14.58 -3.40
CA ALA A 314 -13.64 13.16 -3.72
C ALA A 314 -12.38 12.33 -3.48
N LEU A 315 -11.21 12.83 -3.90
CA LEU A 315 -9.94 12.11 -3.71
C LEU A 315 -9.55 11.91 -2.24
N PRO A 316 -9.53 12.94 -1.35
CA PRO A 316 -9.23 12.72 0.06
C PRO A 316 -10.27 11.82 0.75
N LEU A 317 -11.54 11.93 0.38
CA LEU A 317 -12.59 11.04 0.89
C LEU A 317 -12.35 9.59 0.45
N LEU A 318 -11.96 9.37 -0.80
CA LEU A 318 -11.59 8.05 -1.31
C LEU A 318 -10.37 7.49 -0.57
N GLY A 319 -9.31 8.30 -0.41
CA GLY A 319 -8.12 7.90 0.34
C GLY A 319 -8.45 7.46 1.77
N ALA A 320 -9.24 8.25 2.49
CA ALA A 320 -9.69 7.90 3.84
C ALA A 320 -10.54 6.62 3.86
N ALA A 321 -11.39 6.42 2.86
CA ALA A 321 -12.27 5.26 2.77
C ALA A 321 -11.51 3.96 2.48
N VAL A 322 -10.60 3.95 1.49
CA VAL A 322 -9.83 2.74 1.14
C VAL A 322 -8.82 2.36 2.23
N SER A 323 -8.37 3.33 3.03
CA SER A 323 -7.35 3.14 4.07
C SER A 323 -7.70 2.07 5.09
N VAL A 324 -8.99 1.91 5.42
CA VAL A 324 -9.49 0.97 6.44
C VAL A 324 -9.75 -0.43 5.85
N ILE A 325 -9.93 -0.55 4.53
CA ILE A 325 -10.41 -1.78 3.90
C ILE A 325 -9.40 -2.92 4.08
N PHE A 326 -8.15 -2.69 3.70
CA PHE A 326 -7.09 -3.71 3.73
C PHE A 326 -6.80 -4.22 5.16
N PRO A 327 -6.54 -3.36 6.17
CA PRO A 327 -6.31 -3.80 7.54
C PRO A 327 -7.51 -4.53 8.15
N VAL A 328 -8.72 -4.06 7.86
CA VAL A 328 -9.95 -4.69 8.39
C VAL A 328 -10.21 -6.03 7.72
N LEU A 329 -9.94 -6.19 6.43
CA LEU A 329 -10.01 -7.50 5.76
C LEU A 329 -9.07 -8.51 6.40
N LEU A 330 -7.83 -8.11 6.72
CA LEU A 330 -6.87 -8.95 7.44
C LEU A 330 -7.41 -9.37 8.81
N SER A 331 -7.95 -8.44 9.59
CA SER A 331 -8.49 -8.72 10.92
C SER A 331 -9.71 -9.66 10.91
N LEU A 332 -10.51 -9.62 9.83
CA LEU A 332 -11.68 -10.48 9.65
C LEU A 332 -11.34 -11.86 9.06
N THR A 333 -10.13 -12.07 8.57
CA THR A 333 -9.71 -13.31 7.89
C THR A 333 -9.86 -14.55 8.78
N PRO A 334 -9.43 -14.57 10.08
CA PRO A 334 -9.61 -15.74 10.93
C PRO A 334 -11.06 -16.20 11.05
N GLY A 335 -11.99 -15.26 11.19
CA GLY A 335 -13.43 -15.55 11.27
C GLY A 335 -14.05 -15.98 9.94
N ARG A 336 -13.34 -15.86 8.81
CA ARG A 336 -13.81 -16.26 7.48
C ARG A 336 -13.36 -17.66 7.06
N VAL A 337 -12.14 -18.04 7.45
CA VAL A 337 -11.50 -19.29 6.99
C VAL A 337 -11.14 -20.24 8.13
N GLY A 338 -11.34 -19.81 9.39
CA GLY A 338 -10.90 -20.53 10.58
C GLY A 338 -9.43 -20.28 10.91
N THR A 339 -9.08 -20.43 12.20
CA THR A 339 -7.73 -20.13 12.71
C THR A 339 -6.64 -20.94 12.04
N ARG A 340 -6.90 -22.24 11.78
CA ARG A 340 -5.96 -23.18 11.14
C ARG A 340 -5.51 -22.74 9.74
N MET A 341 -6.40 -22.08 8.99
CA MET A 341 -6.14 -21.68 7.59
C MET A 341 -5.81 -20.21 7.42
N THR A 342 -5.80 -19.44 8.53
CA THR A 342 -5.60 -17.99 8.50
C THR A 342 -4.28 -17.60 7.84
N ALA A 343 -3.17 -18.25 8.17
CA ALA A 343 -1.87 -17.93 7.60
C ALA A 343 -1.84 -18.07 6.07
N HIS A 344 -2.42 -19.15 5.55
CA HIS A 344 -2.53 -19.37 4.09
C HIS A 344 -3.44 -18.32 3.44
N ALA A 345 -4.58 -18.02 4.07
CA ALA A 345 -5.52 -17.04 3.54
C ALA A 345 -4.94 -15.62 3.51
N VAL A 346 -4.19 -15.24 4.55
CA VAL A 346 -3.46 -13.98 4.59
C VAL A 346 -2.40 -13.94 3.49
N GLY A 347 -1.60 -15.00 3.33
CA GLY A 347 -0.58 -15.08 2.26
C GLY A 347 -1.19 -14.92 0.86
N TYR A 348 -2.28 -15.63 0.56
CA TYR A 348 -2.99 -15.47 -0.72
C TYR A 348 -3.61 -14.08 -0.87
N GLY A 349 -4.16 -13.51 0.21
CA GLY A 349 -4.70 -12.15 0.21
C GLY A 349 -3.64 -11.10 -0.10
N LEU A 350 -2.47 -11.19 0.54
CA LEU A 350 -1.35 -10.28 0.30
C LEU A 350 -0.82 -10.41 -1.14
N ALA A 351 -0.65 -11.63 -1.65
CA ALA A 351 -0.25 -11.88 -3.05
C ALA A 351 -1.27 -11.29 -4.03
N ALA A 352 -2.57 -11.51 -3.80
CA ALA A 352 -3.63 -10.93 -4.61
C ALA A 352 -3.64 -9.41 -4.54
N GLY A 353 -3.41 -8.82 -3.36
CA GLY A 353 -3.27 -7.38 -3.16
C GLY A 353 -2.09 -6.80 -3.95
N THR A 354 -0.94 -7.47 -3.95
CA THR A 354 0.23 -7.06 -4.74
C THR A 354 -0.09 -7.06 -6.25
N ILE A 355 -0.73 -8.13 -6.74
CA ILE A 355 -1.19 -8.20 -8.14
C ILE A 355 -2.21 -7.10 -8.45
N GLY A 356 -3.14 -6.84 -7.52
CA GLY A 356 -4.12 -5.77 -7.65
C GLY A 356 -3.48 -4.40 -7.74
N GLY A 357 -2.56 -4.10 -6.82
CA GLY A 357 -1.88 -2.80 -6.73
C GLY A 357 -1.02 -2.44 -7.94
N GLY A 358 -0.46 -3.42 -8.65
CA GLY A 358 0.33 -3.16 -9.86
C GLY A 358 -0.40 -3.51 -11.16
N GLY A 359 -1.09 -4.65 -11.19
CA GLY A 359 -1.73 -5.16 -12.41
C GLY A 359 -2.99 -4.39 -12.81
N VAL A 360 -3.82 -4.00 -11.83
CA VAL A 360 -5.07 -3.26 -12.12
C VAL A 360 -4.77 -1.89 -12.70
N PRO A 361 -3.95 -1.00 -12.09
CA PRO A 361 -3.63 0.29 -12.69
C PRO A 361 -2.87 0.16 -14.02
N ALA A 362 -2.06 -0.89 -14.19
CA ALA A 362 -1.40 -1.19 -15.47
C ALA A 362 -2.42 -1.51 -16.57
N GLY A 363 -3.36 -2.40 -16.31
CA GLY A 363 -4.45 -2.73 -17.25
C GLY A 363 -5.35 -1.53 -17.55
N ILE A 364 -5.69 -0.74 -16.54
CA ILE A 364 -6.47 0.49 -16.72
C ILE A 364 -5.71 1.48 -17.60
N GLY A 365 -4.38 1.60 -17.45
CA GLY A 365 -3.56 2.44 -18.33
C GLY A 365 -3.71 2.12 -19.81
N VAL A 366 -3.87 0.84 -20.18
CA VAL A 366 -4.15 0.43 -21.56
C VAL A 366 -5.53 0.92 -22.00
N VAL A 367 -6.54 0.80 -21.14
CA VAL A 367 -7.89 1.32 -21.44
C VAL A 367 -7.89 2.84 -21.58
N LEU A 368 -7.20 3.57 -20.69
CA LEU A 368 -7.07 5.02 -20.76
C LEU A 368 -6.39 5.48 -22.04
N GLN A 369 -5.42 4.71 -22.53
CA GLN A 369 -4.75 5.01 -23.81
C GLN A 369 -5.65 4.76 -25.02
N SER A 370 -6.40 3.66 -25.03
CA SER A 370 -7.19 3.23 -26.20
C SER A 370 -8.55 3.92 -26.29
N VAL A 371 -9.19 4.19 -25.16
CA VAL A 371 -10.55 4.75 -25.10
C VAL A 371 -10.54 6.22 -24.69
N GLY A 372 -9.63 6.61 -23.79
CA GLY A 372 -9.47 7.98 -23.33
C GLY A 372 -9.53 8.15 -21.81
N LEU A 373 -8.93 9.22 -21.32
CA LEU A 373 -8.80 9.52 -19.88
C LEU A 373 -10.14 9.68 -19.17
N PHE A 374 -11.22 10.05 -19.87
CA PHE A 374 -12.57 10.20 -19.30
C PHE A 374 -13.11 8.88 -18.70
N THR A 375 -12.57 7.75 -19.10
CA THR A 375 -12.98 6.43 -18.60
C THR A 375 -12.46 6.12 -17.19
N LEU A 376 -11.52 6.91 -16.64
CA LEU A 376 -10.99 6.64 -15.29
C LEU A 376 -12.09 6.70 -14.21
N GLY A 377 -12.96 7.71 -14.22
CA GLY A 377 -14.05 7.83 -13.26
C GLY A 377 -15.00 6.63 -13.26
N PRO A 378 -15.55 6.23 -14.41
CA PRO A 378 -16.32 4.99 -14.55
C PRO A 378 -15.57 3.75 -14.06
N LEU A 379 -14.29 3.58 -14.42
CA LEU A 379 -13.50 2.40 -14.02
C LEU A 379 -13.27 2.33 -12.51
N LEU A 380 -12.95 3.45 -11.86
CA LEU A 380 -12.86 3.52 -10.39
C LEU A 380 -14.20 3.15 -9.74
N SER A 381 -15.31 3.63 -10.30
CA SER A 381 -16.66 3.30 -9.79
C SER A 381 -17.00 1.82 -9.97
N VAL A 382 -16.60 1.22 -11.09
CA VAL A 382 -16.74 -0.23 -11.33
C VAL A 382 -15.92 -1.03 -10.33
N LEU A 383 -14.67 -0.63 -10.05
CA LEU A 383 -13.84 -1.28 -9.03
C LEU A 383 -14.48 -1.18 -7.63
N ALA A 384 -14.98 0.00 -7.24
CA ALA A 384 -15.64 0.20 -5.96
C ALA A 384 -16.93 -0.63 -5.84
N MET A 385 -17.73 -0.71 -6.91
CA MET A 385 -18.94 -1.56 -6.96
C MET A 385 -18.59 -3.05 -6.95
N ALA A 386 -17.55 -3.48 -7.66
CA ALA A 386 -17.07 -4.86 -7.61
C ALA A 386 -16.63 -5.25 -6.20
N LEU A 387 -15.95 -4.33 -5.49
CA LEU A 387 -15.57 -4.51 -4.10
C LEU A 387 -16.82 -4.67 -3.19
N ALA A 388 -17.83 -3.84 -3.39
CA ALA A 388 -19.11 -3.92 -2.66
C ALA A 388 -19.84 -5.24 -2.94
N LEU A 389 -19.87 -5.69 -4.19
CA LEU A 389 -20.49 -6.96 -4.59
C LEU A 389 -19.75 -8.16 -3.97
N LEU A 390 -18.42 -8.21 -4.06
CA LEU A 390 -17.61 -9.26 -3.45
C LEU A 390 -17.83 -9.30 -1.93
N HIS A 391 -17.92 -8.12 -1.29
CA HIS A 391 -18.21 -8.01 0.13
C HIS A 391 -19.61 -8.55 0.47
N ALA A 392 -20.65 -8.21 -0.29
CA ALA A 392 -22.01 -8.73 -0.13
C ALA A 392 -22.07 -10.27 -0.27
N ILE A 393 -21.38 -10.83 -1.29
CA ILE A 393 -21.24 -12.27 -1.48
C ILE A 393 -20.58 -12.93 -0.25
N SER A 394 -19.52 -12.30 0.28
CA SER A 394 -18.81 -12.75 1.49
C SER A 394 -19.74 -12.79 2.73
N ARG A 395 -20.68 -11.84 2.85
CA ARG A 395 -21.67 -11.80 3.95
C ARG A 395 -22.78 -12.84 3.81
N GLY A 396 -23.29 -13.01 2.60
CA GLY A 396 -24.32 -14.02 2.31
C GLY A 396 -23.87 -15.43 2.68
N ALA A 397 -22.66 -15.81 2.30
CA ALA A 397 -22.09 -17.11 2.61
C ALA A 397 -22.02 -17.42 4.13
N ARG A 398 -21.81 -16.42 4.97
CA ARG A 398 -21.81 -16.59 6.44
C ARG A 398 -23.20 -16.85 7.01
N ARG A 399 -24.21 -16.13 6.55
CA ARG A 399 -25.60 -16.33 7.01
C ARG A 399 -26.09 -17.75 6.72
N TYR A 400 -25.78 -18.27 5.53
CA TYR A 400 -26.15 -19.65 5.18
C TYR A 400 -25.41 -20.70 6.02
N ALA A 401 -24.13 -20.48 6.36
CA ALA A 401 -23.37 -21.39 7.22
C ALA A 401 -23.91 -21.41 8.67
N GLN A 402 -24.33 -20.30 9.21
CA GLN A 402 -24.95 -20.19 10.54
C GLN A 402 -26.34 -20.85 10.59
N LEU A 403 -27.19 -20.56 9.61
CA LEU A 403 -28.53 -21.16 9.52
C LEU A 403 -28.50 -22.69 9.32
N GLY A 404 -27.43 -23.24 8.72
CA GLY A 404 -27.22 -24.68 8.58
C GLY A 404 -26.72 -25.36 9.87
N GLN A 405 -26.15 -24.61 10.80
CA GLN A 405 -25.71 -25.12 12.11
C GLN A 405 -26.83 -25.08 13.15
N ASP A 406 -27.78 -24.16 13.00
CA ASP A 406 -28.93 -23.97 13.90
C ASP A 406 -30.15 -24.88 13.56
N ARG A 407 -30.07 -25.75 12.55
CA ARG A 407 -31.05 -26.77 12.30
C ARG A 407 -30.77 -27.95 13.24
N PRO A 408 -31.63 -28.21 14.26
CA PRO A 408 -31.50 -29.40 15.08
C PRO A 408 -31.66 -30.61 14.15
N GLY A 409 -30.77 -31.59 14.33
CA GLY A 409 -30.73 -32.79 13.51
C GLY A 409 -32.08 -33.44 13.35
N SER A 410 -32.49 -33.63 12.10
CA SER A 410 -33.50 -34.58 11.70
C SER A 410 -32.88 -35.93 11.47
#